data_aea0a99487eac03867c60c371564421d
#
_entry.id   aea0a99487eac03867c60c371564421d
#
_cell.length_a   1.000
_cell.length_b   1.000
_cell.length_c   1.000
_cell.angle_alpha   90.00
_cell.angle_beta   90.00
_cell.angle_gamma   90.00
#
_symmetry.space_group_name_H-M   'P 1'
#
loop_
_entity.id
_entity.type
_entity.pdbx_description
1 polymer ?
#
loop_
_entity_poly.entity_id
_entity_poly.type
_entity_poly.pdbx_seq_one_letter_code
_entity_poly.pdbx_strand_id
1 'polypeptide(L)'
;MTNKEERRKNKRIELHWPITILADYATVEGVTVNISLDGVYIRCEEPLLLNESYRMSILPPNHDAIEVLGKVVRSEFYGMGEDNSTFGMGVCVLEIPDEEKNALRALLSDPSEE
;
A
#
# COMPACT_ATOMS: atom_id res chain seq x y z
N MET A 1 15.13 -17.10 -19.96
CA MET A 1 13.83 -16.73 -19.77
C MET A 1 13.66 -15.79 -18.61
N THR A 2 12.88 -14.85 -18.80
CA THR A 2 12.71 -13.81 -17.80
C THR A 2 11.51 -14.14 -16.93
N ASN A 3 11.67 -14.11 -15.65
CA ASN A 3 10.52 -14.30 -14.80
C ASN A 3 9.91 -12.96 -14.47
N LYS A 4 8.82 -12.99 -13.77
CA LYS A 4 8.10 -11.77 -13.50
C LYS A 4 8.89 -10.84 -12.65
N GLU A 5 9.67 -11.37 -11.76
CA GLU A 5 10.40 -10.49 -10.87
C GLU A 5 11.41 -9.66 -11.59
N GLU A 6 11.97 -10.21 -12.64
CA GLU A 6 12.96 -9.45 -13.36
C GLU A 6 12.35 -8.29 -14.09
N ARG A 7 11.06 -8.33 -14.33
CA ARG A 7 10.43 -7.23 -15.03
C ARG A 7 10.00 -6.12 -14.11
N ARG A 8 10.05 -6.33 -12.82
CA ARG A 8 9.67 -5.29 -11.89
C ARG A 8 10.85 -4.38 -11.64
N LYS A 9 10.57 -3.11 -11.68
CA LYS A 9 11.62 -2.17 -11.34
C LYS A 9 11.92 -2.20 -9.88
N ASN A 10 10.90 -2.40 -9.05
CA ASN A 10 11.06 -2.34 -7.62
C ASN A 10 10.51 -3.60 -7.01
N LYS A 11 11.28 -4.13 -6.08
CA LYS A 11 10.92 -5.34 -5.41
C LYS A 11 9.86 -5.08 -4.37
N ARG A 12 8.93 -5.97 -4.21
CA ARG A 12 7.91 -5.86 -3.19
C ARG A 12 8.37 -6.56 -1.94
N ILE A 13 8.13 -5.90 -0.82
CA ILE A 13 8.53 -6.40 0.48
C ILE A 13 7.27 -6.62 1.29
N GLU A 14 7.14 -7.76 1.91
CA GLU A 14 5.99 -8.05 2.74
C GLU A 14 6.14 -7.31 4.05
N LEU A 15 5.27 -6.33 4.27
CA LEU A 15 5.28 -5.50 5.46
C LEU A 15 3.86 -5.16 5.82
N HIS A 16 3.52 -5.31 7.09
CA HIS A 16 2.15 -5.09 7.55
C HIS A 16 2.11 -3.83 8.40
N TRP A 17 2.01 -2.71 7.73
CA TRP A 17 1.95 -1.41 8.39
C TRP A 17 0.54 -0.86 8.28
N PRO A 18 0.08 -0.12 9.29
CA PRO A 18 -1.21 0.54 9.16
C PRO A 18 -1.19 1.54 8.02
N ILE A 19 -2.33 1.72 7.40
CA ILE A 19 -2.46 2.71 6.34
C ILE A 19 -3.85 3.33 6.47
N THR A 20 -3.91 4.64 6.30
CA THR A 20 -5.15 5.38 6.36
C THR A 20 -5.43 5.97 5.00
N ILE A 21 -6.62 5.79 4.50
CA ILE A 21 -7.01 6.27 3.18
C ILE A 21 -8.09 7.32 3.36
N LEU A 22 -7.90 8.49 2.75
CA LEU A 22 -8.85 9.58 2.85
C LEU A 22 -9.82 9.51 1.69
N ALA A 23 -11.03 9.05 1.96
CA ALA A 23 -12.08 9.03 0.95
C ALA A 23 -12.95 10.24 1.14
N ASP A 24 -13.81 10.52 0.16
CA ASP A 24 -14.62 11.72 0.21
C ASP A 24 -15.54 11.73 1.41
N TYR A 25 -16.01 10.56 1.79
CA TYR A 25 -17.04 10.49 2.81
C TYR A 25 -16.50 10.05 4.16
N ALA A 26 -15.31 9.50 4.20
CA ALA A 26 -14.80 8.97 5.46
C ALA A 26 -13.34 8.59 5.31
N THR A 27 -12.75 8.27 6.44
CA THR A 27 -11.40 7.73 6.47
C THR A 27 -11.50 6.21 6.53
N VAL A 28 -10.78 5.55 5.67
CA VAL A 28 -10.78 4.09 5.63
C VAL A 28 -9.45 3.61 6.19
N GLU A 29 -9.53 2.69 7.13
CA GLU A 29 -8.34 2.13 7.75
C GLU A 29 -8.03 0.79 7.14
N GLY A 30 -6.76 0.53 6.97
CA GLY A 30 -6.33 -0.74 6.43
C GLY A 30 -4.95 -1.09 6.91
N VAL A 31 -4.41 -2.14 6.32
CA VAL A 31 -3.06 -2.59 6.64
C VAL A 31 -2.41 -3.00 5.33
N THR A 32 -1.13 -2.70 5.19
CA THR A 32 -0.41 -3.11 4.00
C THR A 32 -0.15 -4.61 4.06
N VAL A 33 -0.03 -5.22 2.91
CA VAL A 33 0.39 -6.61 2.80
C VAL A 33 1.79 -6.65 2.24
N ASN A 34 2.02 -5.90 1.18
CA ASN A 34 3.37 -5.76 0.66
C ASN A 34 3.50 -4.37 0.05
N ILE A 35 4.71 -3.89 -0.04
CA ILE A 35 5.01 -2.54 -0.46
C ILE A 35 6.22 -2.55 -1.38
N SER A 36 6.19 -1.67 -2.37
CA SER A 36 7.37 -1.34 -3.15
C SER A 36 7.36 0.16 -3.34
N LEU A 37 8.34 0.69 -4.06
CA LEU A 37 8.39 2.13 -4.26
C LEU A 37 7.30 2.63 -5.17
N ASP A 38 6.73 1.77 -5.99
CA ASP A 38 5.73 2.22 -6.95
C ASP A 38 4.36 1.58 -6.72
N GLY A 39 4.19 0.79 -5.67
CA GLY A 39 2.89 0.19 -5.46
C GLY A 39 2.78 -0.42 -4.08
N VAL A 40 1.55 -0.62 -3.66
CA VAL A 40 1.30 -1.24 -2.37
C VAL A 40 0.03 -2.08 -2.50
N TYR A 41 0.04 -3.24 -1.88
CA TYR A 41 -1.16 -4.06 -1.79
C TYR A 41 -1.66 -3.93 -0.36
N ILE A 42 -2.92 -3.58 -0.21
CA ILE A 42 -3.48 -3.33 1.11
C ILE A 42 -4.71 -4.17 1.33
N ARG A 43 -5.05 -4.31 2.60
CA ARG A 43 -6.24 -5.02 2.99
C ARG A 43 -7.06 -4.10 3.88
N CYS A 44 -8.33 -3.96 3.60
CA CYS A 44 -9.18 -3.10 4.39
C CYS A 44 -10.59 -3.68 4.42
N GLU A 45 -11.43 -3.12 5.30
CA GLU A 45 -12.76 -3.66 5.49
C GLU A 45 -13.80 -2.94 4.68
N GLU A 46 -13.42 -1.88 4.00
CA GLU A 46 -14.34 -1.16 3.14
C GLU A 46 -13.75 -1.06 1.76
N PRO A 47 -14.55 -1.24 0.73
CA PRO A 47 -14.00 -1.20 -0.61
C PRO A 47 -13.69 0.23 -1.04
N LEU A 48 -12.65 0.37 -1.80
CA LEU A 48 -12.33 1.60 -2.48
C LEU A 48 -12.70 1.43 -3.94
N LEU A 49 -12.96 2.53 -4.60
CA LEU A 49 -13.41 2.47 -5.98
C LEU A 49 -12.26 2.21 -6.93
N LEU A 50 -12.47 1.26 -7.80
CA LEU A 50 -11.45 0.93 -8.80
C LEU A 50 -11.20 2.13 -9.69
N ASN A 51 -9.94 2.37 -9.98
CA ASN A 51 -9.49 3.46 -10.85
C ASN A 51 -9.62 4.84 -10.24
N GLU A 52 -9.95 4.93 -8.96
CA GLU A 52 -9.98 6.21 -8.27
C GLU A 52 -8.68 6.42 -7.53
N SER A 53 -8.33 7.67 -7.33
CA SER A 53 -7.12 8.04 -6.62
C SER A 53 -7.46 8.60 -5.26
N TYR A 54 -6.66 8.25 -4.28
CA TYR A 54 -6.89 8.66 -2.91
C TYR A 54 -5.58 9.07 -2.27
N ARG A 55 -5.68 10.04 -1.36
CA ARG A 55 -4.52 10.36 -0.54
C ARG A 55 -4.46 9.34 0.57
N MET A 56 -3.26 8.85 0.83
CA MET A 56 -3.07 7.79 1.80
C MET A 56 -1.88 8.10 2.68
N SER A 57 -1.97 7.66 3.93
CA SER A 57 -0.88 7.79 4.88
C SER A 57 -0.46 6.40 5.31
N ILE A 58 0.77 6.05 5.01
CA ILE A 58 1.35 4.79 5.44
C ILE A 58 2.09 5.05 6.73
N LEU A 59 1.86 4.22 7.74
CA LEU A 59 2.36 4.47 9.08
C LEU A 59 3.37 3.43 9.50
N PRO A 60 4.63 3.59 9.10
CA PRO A 60 5.66 2.64 9.53
C PRO A 60 5.91 2.80 11.02
N PRO A 61 6.26 1.73 11.71
CA PRO A 61 6.56 1.85 13.13
C PRO A 61 7.80 2.71 13.35
N ASN A 62 7.72 3.57 14.35
CA ASN A 62 8.85 4.40 14.76
C ASN A 62 9.30 5.33 13.65
N HIS A 63 8.36 5.77 12.83
CA HIS A 63 8.70 6.65 11.73
C HIS A 63 7.48 7.52 11.44
N ASP A 64 7.74 8.68 10.89
CA ASP A 64 6.65 9.56 10.50
C ASP A 64 5.82 8.94 9.38
N ALA A 65 4.59 9.35 9.31
CA ALA A 65 3.71 8.88 8.25
C ALA A 65 4.28 9.22 6.89
N ILE A 66 4.07 8.33 5.95
CA ILE A 66 4.50 8.54 4.57
C ILE A 66 3.26 8.81 3.75
N GLU A 67 3.17 10.00 3.20
CA GLU A 67 1.99 10.43 2.47
C GLU A 67 2.17 10.15 1.00
N VAL A 68 1.17 9.54 0.39
CA VAL A 68 1.23 9.24 -1.03
C VAL A 68 -0.12 9.52 -1.66
N LEU A 69 -0.12 9.68 -2.97
CA LEU A 69 -1.34 9.69 -3.75
C LEU A 69 -1.36 8.36 -4.49
N GLY A 70 -2.36 7.54 -4.23
CA GLY A 70 -2.40 6.22 -4.80
C GLY A 70 -3.67 6.01 -5.61
N LYS A 71 -3.56 5.22 -6.66
CA LYS A 71 -4.69 4.88 -7.51
C LYS A 71 -4.99 3.40 -7.36
N VAL A 72 -6.25 3.07 -7.12
CA VAL A 72 -6.66 1.69 -6.98
C VAL A 72 -6.75 1.07 -8.36
N VAL A 73 -5.89 0.10 -8.62
CA VAL A 73 -5.84 -0.53 -9.93
C VAL A 73 -6.32 -1.96 -9.89
N ARG A 74 -6.57 -2.49 -8.71
CA ARG A 74 -7.07 -3.85 -8.59
C ARG A 74 -7.85 -3.98 -7.29
N SER A 75 -8.91 -4.76 -7.31
CA SER A 75 -9.73 -4.94 -6.13
C SER A 75 -10.16 -6.39 -6.08
N GLU A 76 -10.02 -7.00 -4.89
CA GLU A 76 -10.41 -8.38 -4.68
C GLU A 76 -11.22 -8.46 -3.40
N PHE A 77 -12.19 -9.33 -3.38
CA PHE A 77 -13.05 -9.49 -2.23
C PHE A 77 -12.73 -10.83 -1.58
N TYR A 78 -12.40 -10.76 -0.29
CA TYR A 78 -12.12 -11.99 0.42
C TYR A 78 -13.22 -12.38 1.39
N GLY A 79 -14.01 -11.53 1.77
CA GLY A 79 -15.14 -11.50 2.64
C GLY A 79 -15.78 -12.76 3.14
N MET A 80 -15.05 -13.69 3.58
CA MET A 80 -15.62 -14.94 3.98
C MET A 80 -15.99 -15.03 5.42
N GLY A 81 -15.64 -14.04 6.21
CA GLY A 81 -15.97 -14.06 7.61
C GLY A 81 -17.42 -13.77 7.80
N GLU A 82 -17.97 -14.24 8.89
CA GLU A 82 -19.35 -13.99 9.15
C GLU A 82 -19.62 -12.57 9.42
N ASP A 83 -18.72 -11.94 10.13
CA ASP A 83 -18.92 -10.58 10.52
C ASP A 83 -18.09 -9.61 9.75
N ASN A 84 -17.14 -10.09 9.00
CA ASN A 84 -16.17 -9.21 8.40
C ASN A 84 -16.10 -9.41 6.92
N SER A 85 -16.06 -8.31 6.20
CA SER A 85 -15.71 -8.31 4.80
C SER A 85 -14.31 -7.76 4.68
N THR A 86 -13.51 -8.39 3.85
CA THR A 86 -12.14 -7.95 3.66
C THR A 86 -11.88 -7.78 2.18
N PHE A 87 -11.33 -6.65 1.83
CA PHE A 87 -11.02 -6.34 0.45
C PHE A 87 -9.52 -6.16 0.30
N GLY A 88 -8.96 -6.77 -0.73
CA GLY A 88 -7.57 -6.54 -1.08
C GLY A 88 -7.53 -5.56 -2.23
N MET A 89 -6.66 -4.56 -2.12
CA MET A 89 -6.56 -3.52 -3.12
C MET A 89 -5.13 -3.40 -3.60
N GLY A 90 -4.95 -3.48 -4.91
CA GLY A 90 -3.67 -3.15 -5.48
C GLY A 90 -3.65 -1.68 -5.81
N VAL A 91 -2.67 -0.97 -5.29
CA VAL A 91 -2.58 0.48 -5.41
C VAL A 91 -1.29 0.84 -6.10
N CYS A 92 -1.41 1.71 -7.10
CA CYS A 92 -0.26 2.24 -7.79
C CYS A 92 0.05 3.61 -7.21
N VAL A 93 1.28 3.85 -6.81
CA VAL A 93 1.67 5.13 -6.24
C VAL A 93 1.86 6.11 -7.38
N LEU A 94 1.02 7.14 -7.41
CA LEU A 94 1.10 8.16 -8.45
C LEU A 94 2.03 9.29 -8.06
N GLU A 95 2.00 9.69 -6.79
CA GLU A 95 2.82 10.78 -6.32
C GLU A 95 3.29 10.50 -4.92
N ILE A 96 4.54 10.79 -4.67
CA ILE A 96 5.10 10.69 -3.34
C ILE A 96 6.21 11.74 -3.29
N PRO A 97 6.22 12.59 -2.27
CA PRO A 97 7.27 13.60 -2.16
C PRO A 97 8.65 12.96 -2.08
N ASP A 98 9.64 13.65 -2.59
CA ASP A 98 10.98 13.09 -2.66
C ASP A 98 11.52 12.68 -1.30
N GLU A 99 11.28 13.48 -0.28
CA GLU A 99 11.76 13.13 1.04
C GLU A 99 11.14 11.86 1.53
N GLU A 100 9.85 11.70 1.27
CA GLU A 100 9.17 10.51 1.75
C GLU A 100 9.51 9.31 0.89
N LYS A 101 9.78 9.54 -0.37
CA LYS A 101 10.22 8.46 -1.22
C LYS A 101 11.58 7.94 -0.76
N ASN A 102 12.47 8.85 -0.36
CA ASN A 102 13.75 8.42 0.15
C ASN A 102 13.63 7.67 1.47
N ALA A 103 12.72 8.13 2.32
CA ALA A 103 12.49 7.44 3.57
C ALA A 103 11.95 6.03 3.31
N LEU A 104 11.01 5.93 2.40
CA LEU A 104 10.44 4.63 2.07
C LEU A 104 11.50 3.71 1.48
N ARG A 105 12.33 4.25 0.59
CA ARG A 105 13.39 3.45 0.01
C ARG A 105 14.32 2.90 1.08
N ALA A 106 14.65 3.74 2.07
CA ALA A 106 15.52 3.29 3.14
C ALA A 106 14.84 2.20 3.96
N LEU A 107 13.56 2.37 4.25
CA LEU A 107 12.86 1.38 5.05
C LEU A 107 12.75 0.05 4.32
N LEU A 108 12.54 0.10 3.02
CA LEU A 108 12.37 -1.13 2.26
C LEU A 108 13.68 -1.84 2.00
N SER A 109 14.77 -1.11 2.03
CA SER A 109 16.05 -1.75 1.80
C SER A 109 16.81 -1.96 3.08
N ASP A 110 16.12 -1.85 4.19
CA ASP A 110 16.74 -2.00 5.48
C ASP A 110 17.38 -3.36 5.59
N PRO A 111 18.66 -3.42 5.88
CA PRO A 111 19.32 -4.70 6.01
C PRO A 111 19.09 -5.36 7.33
N SER A 112 18.24 -4.82 8.13
CA SER A 112 18.06 -5.40 9.45
C SER A 112 17.61 -6.82 9.36
N GLU A 113 17.07 -7.18 8.25
CA GLU A 113 16.67 -8.53 8.12
C GLU A 113 17.84 -9.42 8.08
N GLU A 114 18.99 -8.92 7.91
CA GLU A 114 20.08 -9.82 7.93
C GLU A 114 20.87 -9.70 9.08
#